data_3fc0c98ab6d69e3fa7d35a6853c782fb
#
_entry.id   3fc0c98ab6d69e3fa7d35a6853c782fb
#
_cell.length_a   1.000
_cell.length_b   1.000
_cell.length_c   1.000
_cell.angle_alpha   90.00
_cell.angle_beta   90.00
_cell.angle_gamma   90.00
#
_symmetry.space_group_name_H-M   'P 1'
#
loop_
_entity.id
_entity.type
_entity.pdbx_description
1 polymer ?
#
loop_
_entity_poly.entity_id
_entity_poly.type
_entity_poly.pdbx_seq_one_letter_code
_entity_poly.pdbx_strand_id
1 'polypeptide(L)'
;MVDRTELSWDDPVEKWLPEFKGDPKGVIPLRWLLSHTSGIRPYLPDPRVDNYNHLDSAVAEILPLDTVFTPGTRFEYGGLAMQVAGRMAELAAGKEFETLFQELLAGPLRMTRSHFTPVNTDGGHAPMLGGGLCTTLNDYMNFLDMIIHGGVFEGQRILREATVKEMQADQVGRAKVAGGEYVERALGRHHQGVYGLGEWREMVDEKTGEAYRISSPGWAGAYPWINLREGVYGFFIAHVTGSSSKPDGFSSFYGSPVIADKVSAAISKKSGNAVK
;
A
#
# COMPACT_ATOMS: atom_id res chain seq x y z
N MET A 1 6.61 11.01 8.28
CA MET A 1 5.81 12.27 8.18
C MET A 1 4.85 12.42 9.35
N VAL A 2 3.81 11.59 9.52
CA VAL A 2 2.84 11.72 10.62
C VAL A 2 3.50 11.57 11.99
N ASP A 3 4.41 10.64 12.18
CA ASP A 3 5.18 10.47 13.42
C ASP A 3 6.00 11.70 13.81
N ARG A 4 6.36 12.52 12.84
CA ARG A 4 7.12 13.76 12.99
C ARG A 4 6.23 15.00 13.09
N THR A 5 4.91 14.80 13.08
CA THR A 5 3.90 15.88 13.10
C THR A 5 3.95 16.84 11.91
N GLU A 6 4.59 16.42 10.82
CA GLU A 6 4.67 17.19 9.57
C GLU A 6 3.39 17.03 8.73
N LEU A 7 2.69 15.89 8.89
CA LEU A 7 1.37 15.59 8.34
C LEU A 7 0.44 15.06 9.41
N SER A 8 -0.87 15.17 9.19
CA SER A 8 -1.91 14.46 9.93
C SER A 8 -2.68 13.53 9.00
N TRP A 9 -3.15 12.40 9.53
CA TRP A 9 -4.07 11.52 8.79
C TRP A 9 -5.36 12.24 8.34
N ASP A 10 -5.74 13.29 9.05
CA ASP A 10 -6.96 14.07 8.79
C ASP A 10 -6.69 15.38 8.04
N ASP A 11 -5.46 15.62 7.58
CA ASP A 11 -5.14 16.77 6.75
C ASP A 11 -5.90 16.69 5.43
N PRO A 12 -6.72 17.68 5.07
CA PRO A 12 -7.39 17.74 3.78
C PRO A 12 -6.39 18.07 2.66
N VAL A 13 -6.66 17.58 1.45
CA VAL A 13 -5.82 17.82 0.26
C VAL A 13 -5.53 19.30 0.07
N GLU A 14 -6.55 20.16 0.16
CA GLU A 14 -6.42 21.61 -0.09
C GLU A 14 -5.50 22.35 0.89
N LYS A 15 -5.20 21.75 2.05
CA LYS A 15 -4.24 22.32 3.00
C LYS A 15 -2.83 22.38 2.41
N TRP A 16 -2.48 21.38 1.62
CA TRP A 16 -1.16 21.23 1.01
C TRP A 16 -1.14 21.56 -0.48
N LEU A 17 -2.25 21.37 -1.15
CA LEU A 17 -2.47 21.52 -2.59
C LEU A 17 -3.59 22.57 -2.80
N PRO A 18 -3.27 23.87 -2.68
CA PRO A 18 -4.28 24.93 -2.71
C PRO A 18 -5.03 25.01 -4.05
N GLU A 19 -4.50 24.44 -5.12
CA GLU A 19 -5.18 24.31 -6.41
C GLU A 19 -6.45 23.48 -6.36
N PHE A 20 -6.62 22.61 -5.34
CA PHE A 20 -7.85 21.84 -5.11
C PHE A 20 -8.91 22.61 -4.29
N LYS A 21 -8.64 23.85 -3.92
CA LYS A 21 -9.59 24.64 -3.13
C LYS A 21 -10.87 24.90 -3.92
N GLY A 22 -12.00 24.48 -3.34
CA GLY A 22 -13.31 24.55 -3.99
C GLY A 22 -13.64 23.36 -4.89
N ASP A 23 -12.70 22.45 -5.12
CA ASP A 23 -12.94 21.16 -5.77
C ASP A 23 -13.39 20.11 -4.71
N PRO A 24 -14.30 19.19 -5.03
CA PRO A 24 -14.69 18.11 -4.09
C PRO A 24 -13.53 17.28 -3.56
N LYS A 25 -12.43 17.21 -4.29
CA LYS A 25 -11.20 16.53 -3.87
C LYS A 25 -10.43 17.29 -2.80
N GLY A 26 -10.62 18.62 -2.70
CA GLY A 26 -9.89 19.46 -1.76
C GLY A 26 -10.11 19.10 -0.29
N VAL A 27 -11.32 18.68 0.07
CA VAL A 27 -11.68 18.32 1.45
C VAL A 27 -11.38 16.86 1.82
N ILE A 28 -10.84 16.07 0.89
CA ILE A 28 -10.50 14.66 1.13
C ILE A 28 -9.32 14.59 2.11
N PRO A 29 -9.46 13.86 3.26
CA PRO A 29 -8.36 13.70 4.19
C PRO A 29 -7.31 12.69 3.67
N LEU A 30 -6.05 12.84 4.09
CA LEU A 30 -4.94 11.97 3.72
C LEU A 30 -5.27 10.48 3.91
N ARG A 31 -5.93 10.12 5.02
CA ARG A 31 -6.32 8.72 5.28
C ARG A 31 -7.22 8.12 4.20
N TRP A 32 -8.09 8.92 3.57
CA TRP A 32 -8.96 8.42 2.49
C TRP A 32 -8.22 8.24 1.17
N LEU A 33 -7.14 8.98 0.94
CA LEU A 33 -6.24 8.75 -0.19
C LEU A 33 -5.54 7.38 -0.03
N LEU A 34 -5.01 7.11 1.18
CA LEU A 34 -4.24 5.91 1.49
C LEU A 34 -5.10 4.66 1.70
N SER A 35 -6.39 4.82 1.97
CA SER A 35 -7.35 3.70 2.13
C SER A 35 -8.24 3.46 0.91
N HIS A 36 -7.99 4.14 -0.21
CA HIS A 36 -8.78 4.01 -1.45
C HIS A 36 -10.28 4.29 -1.28
N THR A 37 -10.62 5.17 -0.33
CA THR A 37 -12.00 5.65 -0.10
C THR A 37 -12.21 7.10 -0.55
N SER A 38 -11.22 7.68 -1.22
CA SER A 38 -11.21 9.08 -1.63
C SER A 38 -12.19 9.44 -2.75
N GLY A 39 -12.63 8.47 -3.55
CA GLY A 39 -13.39 8.75 -4.76
C GLY A 39 -12.56 9.26 -5.93
N ILE A 40 -11.26 9.47 -5.76
CA ILE A 40 -10.36 9.77 -6.87
C ILE A 40 -10.36 8.56 -7.82
N ARG A 41 -10.44 8.83 -9.10
CA ARG A 41 -10.41 7.79 -10.14
C ARG A 41 -9.23 6.85 -9.94
N PRO A 42 -9.42 5.53 -10.04
CA PRO A 42 -8.36 4.54 -9.80
C PRO A 42 -7.15 4.70 -10.72
N TYR A 43 -7.40 4.97 -12.01
CA TYR A 43 -6.39 5.06 -13.07
C TYR A 43 -6.72 6.19 -14.02
N LEU A 44 -5.72 6.70 -14.75
CA LEU A 44 -5.96 7.67 -15.83
C LEU A 44 -6.77 7.03 -16.96
N PRO A 45 -7.59 7.85 -17.67
CA PRO A 45 -8.32 7.39 -18.84
C PRO A 45 -7.42 6.88 -19.97
N ASP A 46 -6.23 7.45 -20.12
CA ASP A 46 -5.22 7.02 -21.09
C ASP A 46 -3.98 6.53 -20.32
N PRO A 47 -3.73 5.20 -20.26
CA PRO A 47 -2.58 4.64 -19.56
C PRO A 47 -1.22 5.02 -20.16
N ARG A 48 -1.18 5.64 -21.36
CA ARG A 48 0.06 6.13 -21.98
C ARG A 48 0.56 7.44 -21.34
N VAL A 49 -0.27 8.06 -20.49
CA VAL A 49 0.05 9.34 -19.83
C VAL A 49 0.67 9.13 -18.44
N ASP A 50 0.88 7.89 -18.00
CA ASP A 50 1.51 7.56 -16.70
C ASP A 50 3.03 7.84 -16.65
N ASN A 51 3.52 8.70 -17.54
CA ASN A 51 4.94 9.06 -17.65
C ASN A 51 5.21 10.42 -17.01
N TYR A 52 4.99 10.52 -15.72
CA TYR A 52 5.32 11.74 -14.98
C TYR A 52 6.76 11.69 -14.48
N ASN A 53 7.49 12.79 -14.64
CA ASN A 53 8.82 12.95 -14.06
C ASN A 53 8.76 13.43 -12.61
N HIS A 54 7.66 14.07 -12.22
CA HIS A 54 7.46 14.65 -10.89
C HIS A 54 6.01 14.49 -10.44
N LEU A 55 5.79 14.40 -9.12
CA LEU A 55 4.44 14.22 -8.55
C LEU A 55 3.52 15.43 -8.79
N ASP A 56 4.07 16.63 -8.95
CA ASP A 56 3.28 17.81 -9.34
C ASP A 56 2.64 17.63 -10.71
N SER A 57 3.36 17.05 -11.67
CA SER A 57 2.81 16.72 -13.00
C SER A 57 1.68 15.69 -12.90
N ALA A 58 1.86 14.65 -12.07
CA ALA A 58 0.81 13.67 -11.82
C ALA A 58 -0.45 14.31 -11.22
N VAL A 59 -0.27 15.20 -10.25
CA VAL A 59 -1.36 15.92 -9.61
C VAL A 59 -2.07 16.85 -10.58
N ALA A 60 -1.34 17.53 -11.48
CA ALA A 60 -1.91 18.39 -12.51
C ALA A 60 -2.85 17.61 -13.47
N GLU A 61 -2.52 16.35 -13.78
CA GLU A 61 -3.39 15.47 -14.60
C GLU A 61 -4.59 14.92 -13.80
N ILE A 62 -4.48 14.80 -12.49
CA ILE A 62 -5.56 14.32 -11.62
C ILE A 62 -6.57 15.44 -11.31
N LEU A 63 -6.12 16.69 -11.20
CA LEU A 63 -6.95 17.84 -10.82
C LEU A 63 -8.20 18.00 -11.69
N PRO A 64 -8.16 17.94 -13.03
CA PRO A 64 -9.33 18.11 -13.87
C PRO A 64 -10.29 16.90 -13.89
N LEU A 65 -9.91 15.76 -13.28
CA LEU A 65 -10.74 14.57 -13.29
C LEU A 65 -11.82 14.64 -12.19
N ASP A 66 -13.05 14.26 -12.55
CA ASP A 66 -14.11 14.09 -11.57
C ASP A 66 -13.86 12.92 -10.62
N THR A 67 -14.39 13.02 -9.41
CA THR A 67 -14.50 11.86 -8.52
C THR A 67 -15.49 10.84 -9.09
N VAL A 68 -15.19 9.55 -8.94
CA VAL A 68 -16.05 8.46 -9.46
C VAL A 68 -17.15 8.05 -8.50
N PHE A 69 -17.05 8.49 -7.24
CA PHE A 69 -18.08 8.38 -6.21
C PHE A 69 -17.85 9.46 -5.13
N THR A 70 -18.85 9.67 -4.30
CA THR A 70 -18.74 10.61 -3.16
C THR A 70 -17.66 10.13 -2.18
N PRO A 71 -16.66 10.96 -1.86
CA PRO A 71 -15.57 10.60 -0.94
C PRO A 71 -16.09 9.99 0.37
N GLY A 72 -15.44 8.93 0.85
CA GLY A 72 -15.78 8.21 2.07
C GLY A 72 -16.93 7.21 1.97
N THR A 73 -17.63 7.10 0.82
CA THR A 73 -18.82 6.24 0.69
C THR A 73 -18.55 4.86 0.10
N ARG A 74 -17.41 4.71 -0.59
CA ARG A 74 -17.04 3.47 -1.28
C ARG A 74 -15.54 3.25 -1.22
N PHE A 75 -15.14 1.98 -1.15
CA PHE A 75 -13.78 1.52 -1.38
C PHE A 75 -13.63 1.09 -2.85
N GLU A 76 -12.62 1.62 -3.53
CA GLU A 76 -12.23 1.20 -4.89
C GLU A 76 -10.71 1.37 -5.04
N TYR A 77 -10.01 0.26 -5.18
CA TYR A 77 -8.55 0.22 -5.24
C TYR A 77 -8.01 0.90 -6.51
N GLY A 78 -6.95 1.72 -6.36
CA GLY A 78 -6.30 2.39 -7.50
C GLY A 78 -5.09 3.24 -7.11
N GLY A 79 -4.27 3.59 -8.09
CA GLY A 79 -2.97 4.24 -7.86
C GLY A 79 -3.00 5.76 -7.74
N LEU A 80 -3.97 6.45 -8.38
CA LEU A 80 -3.89 7.92 -8.49
C LEU A 80 -3.99 8.65 -7.14
N ALA A 81 -4.80 8.13 -6.20
CA ALA A 81 -4.89 8.72 -4.86
C ALA A 81 -3.53 8.71 -4.14
N MET A 82 -2.68 7.70 -4.38
CA MET A 82 -1.34 7.62 -3.81
C MET A 82 -0.42 8.72 -4.34
N GLN A 83 -0.57 9.13 -5.61
CA GLN A 83 0.19 10.25 -6.18
C GLN A 83 -0.12 11.56 -5.47
N VAL A 84 -1.40 11.82 -5.18
CA VAL A 84 -1.83 12.99 -4.41
C VAL A 84 -1.25 12.95 -3.00
N ALA A 85 -1.35 11.81 -2.31
CA ALA A 85 -0.78 11.63 -0.98
C ALA A 85 0.75 11.84 -0.95
N GLY A 86 1.46 11.34 -1.95
CA GLY A 86 2.90 11.55 -2.09
C GLY A 86 3.26 13.02 -2.29
N ARG A 87 2.50 13.74 -3.12
CA ARG A 87 2.72 15.17 -3.31
C ARG A 87 2.46 15.99 -2.03
N MET A 88 1.44 15.61 -1.25
CA MET A 88 1.23 16.21 0.07
C MET A 88 2.46 16.01 0.98
N ALA A 89 3.07 14.81 0.94
CA ALA A 89 4.28 14.53 1.71
C ALA A 89 5.47 15.36 1.25
N GLU A 90 5.68 15.52 -0.05
CA GLU A 90 6.74 16.38 -0.60
C GLU A 90 6.61 17.82 -0.12
N LEU A 91 5.41 18.38 -0.20
CA LEU A 91 5.15 19.76 0.20
C LEU A 91 5.31 19.96 1.72
N ALA A 92 4.86 18.98 2.51
CA ALA A 92 5.01 19.04 3.97
C ALA A 92 6.48 18.98 4.42
N ALA A 93 7.34 18.28 3.67
CA ALA A 93 8.75 18.15 4.00
C ALA A 93 9.67 19.11 3.24
N GLY A 94 9.19 19.74 2.17
CA GLY A 94 10.01 20.54 1.26
C GLY A 94 11.07 19.72 0.53
N LYS A 95 10.81 18.44 0.25
CA LYS A 95 11.74 17.49 -0.39
C LYS A 95 10.98 16.60 -1.38
N GLU A 96 11.68 16.14 -2.41
CA GLU A 96 11.15 15.14 -3.34
C GLU A 96 10.90 13.79 -2.65
N PHE A 97 9.91 13.04 -3.14
CA PHE A 97 9.47 11.78 -2.52
C PHE A 97 10.59 10.75 -2.42
N GLU A 98 11.41 10.60 -3.46
CA GLU A 98 12.53 9.66 -3.42
C GLU A 98 13.53 10.01 -2.30
N THR A 99 13.84 11.29 -2.12
CA THR A 99 14.70 11.75 -1.01
C THR A 99 14.07 11.40 0.35
N LEU A 100 12.75 11.63 0.50
CA LEU A 100 12.03 11.26 1.72
C LEU A 100 12.06 9.76 1.97
N PHE A 101 11.83 8.95 0.93
CA PHE A 101 11.88 7.50 1.04
C PHE A 101 13.27 7.03 1.49
N GLN A 102 14.32 7.56 0.85
CA GLN A 102 15.70 7.20 1.22
C GLN A 102 16.05 7.62 2.65
N GLU A 103 15.70 8.83 3.06
CA GLU A 103 16.06 9.34 4.39
C GLU A 103 15.24 8.71 5.52
N LEU A 104 13.94 8.45 5.29
CA LEU A 104 13.02 8.06 6.34
C LEU A 104 12.81 6.56 6.46
N LEU A 105 13.02 5.81 5.39
CA LEU A 105 12.77 4.37 5.34
C LEU A 105 13.97 3.59 4.82
N ALA A 106 14.37 3.79 3.58
CA ALA A 106 15.37 2.94 2.92
C ALA A 106 16.71 2.95 3.64
N GLY A 107 17.25 4.12 3.98
CA GLY A 107 18.49 4.25 4.73
C GLY A 107 18.44 3.58 6.10
N PRO A 108 17.50 3.98 7.00
CA PRO A 108 17.35 3.35 8.32
C PRO A 108 17.11 1.84 8.28
N LEU A 109 16.40 1.33 7.28
CA LEU A 109 16.12 -0.10 7.08
C LEU A 109 17.20 -0.82 6.26
N ARG A 110 18.27 -0.14 5.87
CA ARG A 110 19.35 -0.70 5.02
C ARG A 110 18.85 -1.29 3.70
N MET A 111 17.81 -0.69 3.11
CA MET A 111 17.23 -1.08 1.82
C MET A 111 18.05 -0.46 0.68
N THR A 112 19.31 -0.85 0.55
CA THR A 112 20.32 -0.18 -0.29
C THR A 112 20.08 -0.31 -1.80
N ARG A 113 19.14 -1.12 -2.23
CA ARG A 113 18.78 -1.37 -3.63
C ARG A 113 17.31 -1.08 -3.92
N SER A 114 16.65 -0.36 -3.02
CA SER A 114 15.24 0.00 -3.16
C SER A 114 15.09 1.47 -3.52
N HIS A 115 14.23 1.75 -4.49
CA HIS A 115 13.97 3.10 -4.97
C HIS A 115 12.63 3.17 -5.71
N PHE A 116 12.07 4.37 -5.84
CA PHE A 116 10.90 4.66 -6.66
C PHE A 116 11.24 5.33 -8.00
N THR A 117 12.42 5.89 -8.14
CA THR A 117 12.86 6.49 -9.40
C THR A 117 13.14 5.40 -10.43
N PRO A 118 12.83 5.65 -11.71
CA PRO A 118 13.17 4.72 -12.78
C PRO A 118 14.69 4.56 -12.91
N VAL A 119 15.10 3.35 -13.24
CA VAL A 119 16.51 3.01 -13.45
C VAL A 119 17.03 3.57 -14.78
N ASN A 120 16.12 3.89 -15.70
CA ASN A 120 16.43 4.35 -17.04
C ASN A 120 16.50 5.88 -17.10
N THR A 121 17.50 6.38 -17.79
CA THR A 121 17.75 7.82 -18.00
C THR A 121 16.87 8.45 -19.08
N ASP A 122 15.92 7.71 -19.66
CA ASP A 122 14.99 8.21 -20.66
C ASP A 122 13.91 9.14 -20.09
N GLY A 123 13.98 9.43 -18.81
CA GLY A 123 13.18 10.44 -18.14
C GLY A 123 11.70 10.09 -17.98
N GLY A 124 11.36 8.82 -18.10
CA GLY A 124 10.01 8.45 -18.47
C GLY A 124 8.99 8.25 -17.39
N HIS A 125 9.32 8.13 -16.10
CA HIS A 125 8.28 7.73 -15.13
C HIS A 125 8.40 8.48 -13.82
N ALA A 126 7.36 9.17 -13.43
CA ALA A 126 7.18 9.62 -12.06
C ALA A 126 7.25 8.43 -11.10
N PRO A 127 7.62 8.65 -9.84
CA PRO A 127 7.47 7.61 -8.84
C PRO A 127 6.00 7.18 -8.79
N MET A 128 5.67 6.04 -9.37
CA MET A 128 4.33 5.48 -9.32
C MET A 128 4.12 4.91 -7.93
N LEU A 129 3.64 5.72 -7.00
CA LEU A 129 3.58 5.37 -5.57
C LEU A 129 2.64 4.20 -5.27
N GLY A 130 1.64 3.99 -6.13
CA GLY A 130 0.72 2.86 -6.01
C GLY A 130 1.29 1.50 -6.44
N GLY A 131 2.54 1.43 -6.94
CA GLY A 131 3.08 0.13 -7.42
C GLY A 131 4.46 0.19 -8.05
N GLY A 132 5.14 1.32 -8.03
CA GLY A 132 6.41 1.54 -8.72
C GLY A 132 7.68 1.34 -7.86
N LEU A 133 7.56 0.75 -6.67
CA LEU A 133 8.74 0.43 -5.87
C LEU A 133 9.58 -0.65 -6.55
N CYS A 134 10.81 -0.31 -6.93
CA CYS A 134 11.85 -1.27 -7.27
C CYS A 134 12.57 -1.69 -6.00
N THR A 135 12.68 -2.98 -5.75
CA THR A 135 13.28 -3.50 -4.51
C THR A 135 13.90 -4.89 -4.70
N THR A 136 14.59 -5.37 -3.70
CA THR A 136 15.10 -6.75 -3.63
C THR A 136 14.37 -7.53 -2.54
N LEU A 137 14.47 -8.87 -2.57
CA LEU A 137 13.93 -9.72 -1.52
C LEU A 137 14.46 -9.28 -0.14
N ASN A 138 15.77 -9.12 0.01
CA ASN A 138 16.39 -8.79 1.28
C ASN A 138 15.95 -7.41 1.80
N ASP A 139 15.93 -6.42 0.93
CA ASP A 139 15.53 -5.06 1.31
C ASP A 139 14.07 -5.05 1.82
N TYR A 140 13.17 -5.69 1.09
CA TYR A 140 11.75 -5.72 1.50
C TYR A 140 11.53 -6.55 2.77
N MET A 141 12.32 -7.61 2.99
CA MET A 141 12.27 -8.37 4.26
C MET A 141 12.63 -7.49 5.47
N ASN A 142 13.56 -6.53 5.34
CA ASN A 142 13.85 -5.57 6.40
C ASN A 142 12.64 -4.68 6.73
N PHE A 143 11.89 -4.28 5.71
CA PHE A 143 10.65 -3.54 5.91
C PHE A 143 9.58 -4.38 6.63
N LEU A 144 9.39 -5.64 6.23
CA LEU A 144 8.44 -6.54 6.89
C LEU A 144 8.85 -6.85 8.34
N ASP A 145 10.15 -7.00 8.59
CA ASP A 145 10.71 -7.17 9.94
C ASP A 145 10.38 -5.98 10.84
N MET A 146 10.57 -4.77 10.33
CA MET A 146 10.20 -3.54 11.04
C MET A 146 8.70 -3.50 11.37
N ILE A 147 7.83 -3.85 10.43
CA ILE A 147 6.38 -3.83 10.63
C ILE A 147 5.94 -4.84 11.68
N ILE A 148 6.41 -6.10 11.59
CA ILE A 148 5.99 -7.16 12.54
C ILE A 148 6.47 -6.88 13.96
N HIS A 149 7.58 -6.15 14.12
CA HIS A 149 8.10 -5.69 15.40
C HIS A 149 7.56 -4.31 15.83
N GLY A 150 6.38 -3.92 15.32
CA GLY A 150 5.69 -2.70 15.73
C GLY A 150 6.47 -1.41 15.47
N GLY A 151 7.21 -1.36 14.37
CA GLY A 151 7.97 -0.19 13.94
C GLY A 151 9.42 -0.15 14.45
N VAL A 152 9.97 -1.28 14.93
CA VAL A 152 11.37 -1.40 15.36
C VAL A 152 12.14 -2.29 14.40
N PHE A 153 13.34 -1.85 13.99
CA PHE A 153 14.28 -2.62 13.19
C PHE A 153 15.66 -2.59 13.83
N GLU A 154 16.25 -3.76 14.08
CA GLU A 154 17.56 -3.90 14.75
C GLU A 154 17.71 -3.06 16.03
N GLY A 155 16.66 -2.99 16.84
CA GLY A 155 16.64 -2.21 18.09
C GLY A 155 16.39 -0.71 17.90
N GLN A 156 16.34 -0.22 16.67
CA GLN A 156 16.03 1.17 16.36
C GLN A 156 14.54 1.35 16.04
N ARG A 157 13.90 2.36 16.66
CA ARG A 157 12.53 2.72 16.32
C ARG A 157 12.49 3.56 15.03
N ILE A 158 11.83 3.03 14.02
CA ILE A 158 11.61 3.66 12.71
C ILE A 158 10.23 4.33 12.67
N LEU A 159 9.20 3.61 13.13
CA LEU A 159 7.82 4.10 13.25
C LEU A 159 7.33 3.94 14.70
N ARG A 160 6.42 4.81 15.13
CA ARG A 160 5.72 4.59 16.39
C ARG A 160 4.82 3.36 16.29
N GLU A 161 4.73 2.57 17.36
CA GLU A 161 3.84 1.41 17.41
C GLU A 161 2.38 1.80 17.12
N ALA A 162 1.94 2.97 17.61
CA ALA A 162 0.61 3.49 17.33
C ALA A 162 0.38 3.74 15.85
N THR A 163 1.41 4.18 15.11
CA THR A 163 1.34 4.39 13.66
C THR A 163 1.21 3.06 12.91
N VAL A 164 1.97 2.04 13.31
CA VAL A 164 1.84 0.70 12.73
C VAL A 164 0.44 0.13 12.98
N LYS A 165 -0.09 0.27 14.20
CA LYS A 165 -1.46 -0.15 14.54
C LYS A 165 -2.51 0.60 13.72
N GLU A 166 -2.35 1.91 13.55
CA GLU A 166 -3.26 2.72 12.72
C GLU A 166 -3.23 2.28 11.25
N MET A 167 -2.05 1.95 10.71
CA MET A 167 -1.93 1.42 9.36
C MET A 167 -2.70 0.11 9.19
N GLN A 168 -2.66 -0.77 10.18
CA GLN A 168 -3.31 -2.10 10.17
C GLN A 168 -4.80 -2.07 10.53
N ALA A 169 -5.28 -0.98 11.07
CA ALA A 169 -6.69 -0.82 11.45
C ALA A 169 -7.61 -0.78 10.22
N ASP A 170 -8.90 -1.04 10.44
CA ASP A 170 -9.92 -0.86 9.40
C ASP A 170 -10.05 0.63 9.04
N GLN A 171 -9.63 0.98 7.84
CA GLN A 171 -9.74 2.33 7.30
C GLN A 171 -10.88 2.46 6.28
N VAL A 172 -11.54 1.38 5.94
CA VAL A 172 -12.70 1.37 5.03
C VAL A 172 -13.99 1.69 5.80
N GLY A 173 -14.10 1.20 7.02
CA GLY A 173 -15.22 1.48 7.93
C GLY A 173 -16.56 1.08 7.33
N ARG A 174 -17.46 2.07 7.19
CA ARG A 174 -18.81 1.88 6.63
C ARG A 174 -18.89 2.04 5.11
N ALA A 175 -17.79 2.37 4.44
CA ALA A 175 -17.77 2.52 3.00
C ALA A 175 -18.11 1.18 2.32
N LYS A 176 -18.89 1.26 1.24
CA LYS A 176 -19.26 0.05 0.49
C LYS A 176 -18.05 -0.49 -0.25
N VAL A 177 -17.66 -1.72 0.04
CA VAL A 177 -16.63 -2.42 -0.72
C VAL A 177 -17.19 -2.83 -2.08
N ALA A 178 -16.51 -2.46 -3.16
CA ALA A 178 -16.87 -2.89 -4.50
C ALA A 178 -16.66 -4.41 -4.65
N GLY A 179 -17.51 -5.08 -5.44
CA GLY A 179 -17.31 -6.48 -5.78
C GLY A 179 -16.09 -6.67 -6.71
N GLY A 180 -15.45 -7.83 -6.62
CA GLY A 180 -14.31 -8.18 -7.45
C GLY A 180 -12.96 -7.61 -6.99
N GLU A 181 -12.90 -7.05 -5.79
CA GLU A 181 -11.66 -6.61 -5.19
C GLU A 181 -10.71 -7.78 -4.86
N TYR A 182 -9.44 -7.47 -4.62
CA TYR A 182 -8.39 -8.49 -4.44
C TYR A 182 -8.75 -9.58 -3.43
N VAL A 183 -9.21 -9.20 -2.23
CA VAL A 183 -9.53 -10.17 -1.16
C VAL A 183 -10.64 -11.14 -1.58
N GLU A 184 -11.68 -10.65 -2.27
CA GLU A 184 -12.75 -11.49 -2.80
C GLU A 184 -12.23 -12.46 -3.86
N ARG A 185 -11.44 -11.96 -4.80
CA ARG A 185 -10.92 -12.77 -5.93
C ARG A 185 -9.82 -13.74 -5.51
N ALA A 186 -8.94 -13.34 -4.58
CA ALA A 186 -7.81 -14.15 -4.14
C ALA A 186 -8.20 -15.20 -3.09
N LEU A 187 -9.14 -14.88 -2.21
CA LEU A 187 -9.49 -15.71 -1.04
C LEU A 187 -10.92 -16.25 -1.10
N GLY A 188 -11.73 -15.87 -2.08
CA GLY A 188 -13.15 -16.22 -2.17
C GLY A 188 -13.98 -15.66 -1.03
N ARG A 189 -13.56 -14.55 -0.45
CA ARG A 189 -14.20 -13.91 0.71
C ARG A 189 -14.49 -12.45 0.41
N HIS A 190 -15.63 -11.99 0.92
CA HIS A 190 -16.01 -10.60 0.94
C HIS A 190 -16.24 -10.18 2.38
N HIS A 191 -15.53 -9.18 2.88
CA HIS A 191 -15.75 -8.64 4.21
C HIS A 191 -15.56 -7.11 4.22
N GLN A 192 -16.19 -6.46 5.19
CA GLN A 192 -15.89 -5.07 5.50
C GLN A 192 -14.48 -4.94 6.09
N GLY A 193 -13.89 -3.76 5.99
CA GLY A 193 -12.57 -3.54 6.56
C GLY A 193 -11.46 -4.30 5.84
N VAL A 194 -11.56 -4.41 4.52
CA VAL A 194 -10.57 -5.12 3.67
C VAL A 194 -9.22 -4.42 3.57
N TYR A 195 -9.12 -3.14 4.00
CA TYR A 195 -7.93 -2.31 3.76
C TYR A 195 -7.58 -1.42 4.95
N GLY A 196 -6.27 -1.29 5.17
CA GLY A 196 -5.68 -0.34 6.11
C GLY A 196 -5.18 0.93 5.41
N LEU A 197 -4.03 1.44 5.81
CA LEU A 197 -3.34 2.53 5.12
C LEU A 197 -2.19 1.95 4.28
N GLY A 198 -2.47 1.67 3.00
CA GLY A 198 -1.50 1.13 2.05
C GLY A 198 -1.33 -0.40 2.09
N GLU A 199 -2.20 -1.14 2.77
CA GLU A 199 -2.10 -2.61 2.87
C GLU A 199 -3.47 -3.30 2.89
N TRP A 200 -3.52 -4.49 2.31
CA TRP A 200 -4.69 -5.35 2.36
C TRP A 200 -4.77 -6.07 3.71
N ARG A 201 -5.94 -6.06 4.30
CA ARG A 201 -6.31 -6.83 5.48
C ARG A 201 -6.93 -8.16 5.01
N GLU A 202 -6.08 -9.12 4.63
CA GLU A 202 -6.51 -10.36 3.99
C GLU A 202 -7.35 -11.26 4.88
N MET A 203 -6.94 -11.38 6.13
CA MET A 203 -7.61 -12.23 7.12
C MET A 203 -7.87 -11.41 8.37
N VAL A 204 -9.14 -11.37 8.75
CA VAL A 204 -9.64 -10.60 9.89
C VAL A 204 -10.29 -11.56 10.89
N ASP A 205 -10.05 -11.33 12.16
CA ASP A 205 -10.77 -12.03 13.22
C ASP A 205 -12.21 -11.48 13.29
N GLU A 206 -13.19 -12.34 13.05
CA GLU A 206 -14.60 -11.94 12.97
C GLU A 206 -15.16 -11.41 14.30
N LYS A 207 -14.51 -11.75 15.43
CA LYS A 207 -14.98 -11.31 16.76
C LYS A 207 -14.41 -9.94 17.14
N THR A 208 -13.15 -9.71 16.82
CA THR A 208 -12.45 -8.47 17.22
C THR A 208 -12.38 -7.43 16.10
N GLY A 209 -12.53 -7.87 14.84
CA GLY A 209 -12.31 -7.03 13.67
C GLY A 209 -10.83 -6.74 13.39
N GLU A 210 -9.90 -7.34 14.14
CA GLU A 210 -8.47 -7.15 13.96
C GLU A 210 -7.93 -8.00 12.80
N ALA A 211 -7.09 -7.40 11.96
CA ALA A 211 -6.39 -8.15 10.92
C ALA A 211 -5.29 -9.01 11.54
N TYR A 212 -5.23 -10.28 11.17
CA TYR A 212 -4.12 -11.16 11.55
C TYR A 212 -3.25 -11.58 10.37
N ARG A 213 -3.71 -11.40 9.12
CA ARG A 213 -2.86 -11.46 7.92
C ARG A 213 -3.05 -10.22 7.07
N ILE A 214 -1.95 -9.55 6.82
CA ILE A 214 -1.87 -8.36 5.98
C ILE A 214 -0.91 -8.60 4.82
N SER A 215 -1.12 -7.93 3.69
CA SER A 215 -0.28 -8.08 2.50
C SER A 215 -0.32 -6.83 1.61
N SER A 216 0.59 -6.78 0.66
CA SER A 216 0.60 -5.76 -0.40
C SER A 216 1.02 -6.40 -1.74
N PRO A 217 0.17 -7.23 -2.35
CA PRO A 217 0.51 -7.91 -3.59
C PRO A 217 0.69 -6.93 -4.74
N GLY A 218 1.76 -7.11 -5.51
CA GLY A 218 2.06 -6.35 -6.71
C GLY A 218 1.64 -7.08 -7.98
N TRP A 219 1.10 -6.32 -8.93
CA TRP A 219 0.64 -6.86 -10.22
C TRP A 219 1.72 -7.64 -10.99
N ALA A 220 2.99 -7.20 -10.87
CA ALA A 220 4.13 -7.84 -11.52
C ALA A 220 4.59 -9.15 -10.86
N GLY A 221 3.96 -9.59 -9.78
CA GLY A 221 4.21 -10.89 -9.16
C GLY A 221 4.87 -10.85 -7.78
N ALA A 222 4.96 -9.70 -7.16
CA ALA A 222 5.40 -9.58 -5.77
C ALA A 222 4.25 -9.90 -4.80
N TYR A 223 4.56 -10.62 -3.72
CA TYR A 223 3.59 -10.88 -2.64
C TYR A 223 4.30 -10.83 -1.29
N PRO A 224 4.44 -9.65 -0.69
CA PRO A 224 4.81 -9.49 0.70
C PRO A 224 3.59 -9.75 1.59
N TRP A 225 3.80 -10.45 2.71
CA TRP A 225 2.75 -10.74 3.67
C TRP A 225 3.28 -10.87 5.09
N ILE A 226 2.44 -10.59 6.07
CA ILE A 226 2.71 -10.78 7.49
C ILE A 226 1.52 -11.53 8.10
N ASN A 227 1.79 -12.57 8.89
CA ASN A 227 0.82 -13.21 9.76
C ASN A 227 1.14 -12.82 11.21
N LEU A 228 0.40 -11.85 11.72
CA LEU A 228 0.58 -11.28 13.06
C LEU A 228 0.28 -12.28 14.18
N ARG A 229 -0.64 -13.22 13.92
CA ARG A 229 -1.03 -14.25 14.89
C ARG A 229 0.06 -15.30 15.08
N GLU A 230 0.74 -15.66 14.02
CA GLU A 230 1.82 -16.65 14.01
C GLU A 230 3.21 -16.03 14.21
N GLY A 231 3.31 -14.71 14.15
CA GLY A 231 4.61 -14.02 14.22
C GLY A 231 5.51 -14.31 13.03
N VAL A 232 4.93 -14.49 11.83
CA VAL A 232 5.64 -14.89 10.62
C VAL A 232 5.40 -13.88 9.51
N TYR A 233 6.41 -13.62 8.74
CA TYR A 233 6.32 -12.82 7.54
C TYR A 233 7.11 -13.45 6.38
N GLY A 234 6.77 -13.08 5.17
CA GLY A 234 7.42 -13.59 3.98
C GLY A 234 7.26 -12.68 2.78
N PHE A 235 8.14 -12.86 1.84
CA PHE A 235 8.08 -12.17 0.56
C PHE A 235 8.30 -13.17 -0.58
N PHE A 236 7.23 -13.53 -1.26
CA PHE A 236 7.32 -14.25 -2.53
C PHE A 236 7.50 -13.22 -3.65
N ILE A 237 8.49 -13.41 -4.49
CA ILE A 237 8.75 -12.54 -5.62
C ILE A 237 8.84 -13.35 -6.91
N ALA A 238 8.09 -12.94 -7.91
CA ALA A 238 8.16 -13.44 -9.27
C ALA A 238 8.09 -12.25 -10.22
N HIS A 239 8.67 -12.39 -11.39
CA HIS A 239 8.50 -11.41 -12.46
C HIS A 239 7.57 -12.00 -13.52
N VAL A 240 6.37 -11.45 -13.62
CA VAL A 240 5.38 -11.87 -14.60
C VAL A 240 5.21 -10.77 -15.62
N THR A 241 5.52 -11.09 -16.90
CA THR A 241 5.27 -10.21 -18.02
C THR A 241 3.91 -10.54 -18.66
N GLY A 242 3.06 -9.55 -18.83
CA GLY A 242 1.72 -9.72 -19.40
C GLY A 242 0.64 -10.01 -18.36
N SER A 243 -0.62 -10.08 -18.80
CA SER A 243 -1.74 -10.25 -17.89
C SER A 243 -1.61 -11.55 -17.11
N SER A 244 -1.53 -11.45 -15.79
CA SER A 244 -1.50 -12.57 -14.84
C SER A 244 -2.82 -13.38 -14.82
N SER A 245 -3.75 -13.06 -15.69
CA SER A 245 -5.10 -13.65 -15.76
C SER A 245 -5.23 -14.71 -16.84
N LYS A 246 -4.15 -15.40 -17.24
CA LYS A 246 -4.28 -16.53 -18.16
C LYS A 246 -5.00 -17.69 -17.47
N PRO A 247 -6.04 -18.27 -18.08
CA PRO A 247 -6.82 -19.37 -17.50
C PRO A 247 -5.98 -20.57 -17.08
N ASP A 248 -4.85 -20.81 -17.75
CA ASP A 248 -3.99 -21.98 -17.60
C ASP A 248 -2.71 -21.72 -16.79
N GLY A 249 -2.55 -20.53 -16.21
CA GLY A 249 -1.33 -20.12 -15.53
C GLY A 249 -1.52 -19.77 -14.06
N PHE A 250 -0.43 -19.89 -13.27
CA PHE A 250 -0.38 -19.37 -11.92
C PHE A 250 -0.47 -17.84 -11.97
N SER A 251 -1.53 -17.30 -11.39
CA SER A 251 -1.61 -15.85 -11.15
C SER A 251 -0.88 -15.53 -9.85
N SER A 252 0.29 -14.94 -9.94
CA SER A 252 1.05 -14.50 -8.77
C SER A 252 0.29 -13.47 -7.95
N PHE A 253 -0.55 -12.67 -8.56
CA PHE A 253 -1.39 -11.70 -7.86
C PHE A 253 -2.51 -12.37 -7.05
N TYR A 254 -3.30 -13.26 -7.67
CA TYR A 254 -4.44 -13.89 -6.99
C TYR A 254 -4.12 -15.23 -6.34
N GLY A 255 -3.08 -15.93 -6.80
CA GLY A 255 -2.72 -17.25 -6.29
C GLY A 255 -1.71 -17.24 -5.15
N SER A 256 -1.03 -16.14 -4.92
CA SER A 256 0.03 -16.04 -3.91
C SER A 256 -0.41 -16.29 -2.46
N PRO A 257 -1.65 -15.97 -2.02
CA PRO A 257 -2.10 -16.32 -0.65
C PRO A 257 -2.00 -17.80 -0.31
N VAL A 258 -2.04 -18.69 -1.31
CA VAL A 258 -1.81 -20.14 -1.12
C VAL A 258 -0.41 -20.42 -0.54
N ILE A 259 0.57 -19.60 -0.85
CA ILE A 259 1.93 -19.72 -0.31
C ILE A 259 1.92 -19.45 1.20
N ALA A 260 1.29 -18.35 1.62
CA ALA A 260 1.12 -18.02 3.03
C ALA A 260 0.37 -19.14 3.78
N ASP A 261 -0.72 -19.68 3.21
CA ASP A 261 -1.48 -20.79 3.80
C ASP A 261 -0.62 -22.05 3.97
N LYS A 262 0.23 -22.39 3.00
CA LYS A 262 1.14 -23.53 3.10
C LYS A 262 2.21 -23.34 4.18
N VAL A 263 2.72 -22.13 4.35
CA VAL A 263 3.67 -21.79 5.41
C VAL A 263 3.00 -21.94 6.77
N SER A 264 1.82 -21.36 6.98
CA SER A 264 1.04 -21.50 8.22
C SER A 264 0.74 -22.98 8.54
N ALA A 265 0.32 -23.76 7.55
CA ALA A 265 0.09 -25.21 7.74
C ALA A 265 1.35 -25.99 8.12
N ALA A 266 2.52 -25.62 7.59
CA ALA A 266 3.79 -26.27 7.94
C ALA A 266 4.22 -25.93 9.38
N ILE A 267 4.03 -24.70 9.83
CA ILE A 267 4.33 -24.25 11.19
C ILE A 267 3.43 -25.00 12.20
N SER A 268 2.14 -25.06 11.95
CA SER A 268 1.16 -25.74 12.82
C SER A 268 1.48 -27.22 13.00
N LYS A 269 1.93 -27.90 11.92
CA LYS A 269 2.37 -29.32 12.00
C LYS A 269 3.61 -29.51 12.88
N LYS A 270 4.57 -28.58 12.82
CA LYS A 270 5.77 -28.65 13.69
C LYS A 270 5.40 -28.47 15.16
N SER A 271 4.54 -27.52 15.46
CA SER A 271 4.10 -27.26 16.84
C SER A 271 3.31 -28.43 17.43
N GLY A 272 2.48 -29.12 16.63
CA GLY A 272 1.74 -30.31 17.05
C GLY A 272 2.61 -31.57 17.25
N ASN A 273 3.79 -31.64 16.62
CA ASN A 273 4.75 -32.73 16.80
C ASN A 273 5.75 -32.48 17.96
N ALA A 274 5.85 -31.26 18.45
CA ALA A 274 6.73 -30.93 19.58
C ALA A 274 6.06 -31.19 20.95
N VAL A 275 4.78 -31.56 20.99
CA VAL A 275 4.00 -31.83 22.19
C VAL A 275 3.75 -33.35 22.39
N LYS A 276 4.42 -34.19 21.63
CA LYS A 276 4.46 -35.66 21.85
C LYS A 276 5.90 -36.04 22.29
#